data_36104937b4868c55500cc3b9a2e303e1
#
_entry.id   36104937b4868c55500cc3b9a2e303e1
#
_cell.length_a   1.000
_cell.length_b   1.000
_cell.length_c   1.000
_cell.angle_alpha   90.00
_cell.angle_beta   90.00
_cell.angle_gamma   90.00
#
_symmetry.space_group_name_H-M   'P 1'
#
loop_
_entity.id
_entity.type
_entity.pdbx_description
1 polymer ?
#
loop_
_entity_poly.entity_id
_entity_poly.type
_entity_poly.pdbx_seq_one_letter_code
_entity_poly.pdbx_strand_id
1 'polypeptide(L)'
;YQHLPGTEMLSWFREARGSLIQACAGRDPKERMPWYGPEMSLASKLTARFMETWAHGYDVFDALGKSKPRTDRVRHVVFLGLQALPNAYTAQGRELPDRPVRLEVTSPSGELWRMGPSDTGDVVRGSAFDLALVVTQRLNPGDADLQPQGGVAEEWLQIAQAFAGPPGAGR
;
A
#
# COMPACT_ATOMS: atom_id res chain seq x y z
N TYR A 1 18.05 -19.19 9.04
CA TYR A 1 18.43 -18.34 7.88
C TYR A 1 19.53 -17.32 8.24
N GLN A 2 19.70 -16.94 9.49
CA GLN A 2 20.70 -15.93 9.95
C GLN A 2 22.16 -16.32 9.66
N HIS A 3 22.43 -17.59 9.35
CA HIS A 3 23.77 -18.11 9.10
C HIS A 3 24.08 -18.38 7.62
N LEU A 4 23.13 -18.11 6.72
CA LEU A 4 23.34 -18.33 5.28
C LEU A 4 24.23 -17.21 4.71
N PRO A 5 25.24 -17.55 3.89
CA PRO A 5 25.95 -16.55 3.09
C PRO A 5 24.98 -15.74 2.22
N GLY A 6 25.29 -14.46 1.97
CA GLY A 6 24.39 -13.57 1.23
C GLY A 6 24.01 -14.09 -0.17
N THR A 7 24.91 -14.78 -0.84
CA THR A 7 24.67 -15.43 -2.15
C THR A 7 23.66 -16.56 -2.06
N GLU A 8 23.75 -17.40 -1.03
CA GLU A 8 22.82 -18.53 -0.80
C GLU A 8 21.45 -18.00 -0.37
N MET A 9 21.39 -16.98 0.47
CA MET A 9 20.15 -16.30 0.85
C MET A 9 19.43 -15.71 -0.37
N LEU A 10 20.17 -15.10 -1.29
CA LEU A 10 19.63 -14.54 -2.52
C LEU A 10 19.08 -15.63 -3.44
N SER A 11 19.77 -16.77 -3.57
CA SER A 11 19.29 -17.91 -4.34
C SER A 11 18.00 -18.47 -3.76
N TRP A 12 18.00 -18.75 -2.45
CA TRP A 12 16.81 -19.19 -1.74
C TRP A 12 15.62 -18.23 -1.89
N PHE A 13 15.85 -16.93 -1.78
CA PHE A 13 14.78 -15.93 -1.97
C PHE A 13 14.20 -15.98 -3.40
N ARG A 14 15.05 -16.11 -4.41
CA ARG A 14 14.63 -16.21 -5.82
C ARG A 14 13.82 -17.48 -6.09
N GLU A 15 14.24 -18.61 -5.56
CA GLU A 15 13.54 -19.89 -5.65
C GLU A 15 12.17 -19.83 -4.95
N ALA A 16 12.13 -19.33 -3.71
CA ALA A 16 10.88 -19.17 -2.96
C ALA A 16 9.88 -18.25 -3.67
N ARG A 17 10.37 -17.15 -4.28
CA ARG A 17 9.55 -16.25 -5.09
C ARG A 17 9.03 -16.94 -6.37
N GLY A 18 9.88 -17.71 -7.04
CA GLY A 18 9.47 -18.50 -8.21
C GLY A 18 8.38 -19.52 -7.86
N SER A 19 8.57 -20.24 -6.77
CA SER A 19 7.59 -21.21 -6.26
C SER A 19 6.25 -20.56 -5.89
N LEU A 20 6.27 -19.39 -5.27
CA LEU A 20 5.06 -18.62 -4.97
C LEU A 20 4.29 -18.25 -6.25
N ILE A 21 5.01 -17.74 -7.27
CA ILE A 21 4.39 -17.37 -8.56
C ILE A 21 3.74 -18.60 -9.21
N GLN A 22 4.45 -19.74 -9.24
CA GLN A 22 3.93 -20.98 -9.79
C GLN A 22 2.72 -21.51 -9.02
N ALA A 23 2.76 -21.47 -7.68
CA ALA A 23 1.65 -21.91 -6.85
C ALA A 23 0.38 -21.04 -7.00
N CYS A 24 0.52 -19.80 -7.45
CA CYS A 24 -0.62 -18.90 -7.69
C CYS A 24 -1.09 -18.91 -9.14
N ALA A 25 -0.29 -19.41 -10.08
CA ALA A 25 -0.63 -19.43 -11.49
C ALA A 25 -1.89 -20.27 -11.77
N GLY A 26 -2.84 -19.69 -12.49
CA GLY A 26 -4.09 -20.37 -12.88
C GLY A 26 -5.13 -20.54 -11.76
N ARG A 27 -4.87 -20.06 -10.55
CA ARG A 27 -5.85 -20.08 -9.45
C ARG A 27 -6.85 -18.94 -9.59
N ASP A 28 -8.04 -19.14 -9.00
CA ASP A 28 -9.06 -18.09 -8.93
C ASP A 28 -8.54 -16.93 -8.04
N PRO A 29 -8.43 -15.69 -8.56
CA PRO A 29 -8.01 -14.53 -7.77
C PRO A 29 -8.96 -14.21 -6.61
N LYS A 30 -10.20 -14.69 -6.64
CA LYS A 30 -11.21 -14.50 -5.58
C LYS A 30 -11.17 -15.61 -4.52
N GLU A 31 -10.40 -16.68 -4.73
CA GLU A 31 -10.27 -17.76 -3.77
C GLU A 31 -9.92 -17.23 -2.37
N ARG A 32 -10.71 -17.63 -1.36
CA ARG A 32 -10.50 -17.21 0.03
C ARG A 32 -9.39 -18.03 0.66
N MET A 33 -8.51 -17.35 1.35
CA MET A 33 -7.33 -17.95 1.98
C MET A 33 -7.16 -17.44 3.42
N PRO A 34 -6.69 -18.29 4.34
CA PRO A 34 -6.38 -17.87 5.71
C PRO A 34 -5.39 -16.70 5.74
N TRP A 35 -5.58 -15.80 6.70
CA TRP A 35 -4.70 -14.67 7.00
C TRP A 35 -4.60 -14.47 8.52
N TYR A 36 -3.72 -13.58 8.98
CA TYR A 36 -3.57 -13.25 10.42
C TYR A 36 -4.78 -12.52 11.03
N GLY A 37 -5.75 -12.14 10.23
CA GLY A 37 -7.03 -11.56 10.55
C GLY A 37 -8.14 -12.26 9.76
N PRO A 38 -9.14 -11.54 9.27
CA PRO A 38 -10.16 -12.09 8.40
C PRO A 38 -9.54 -12.69 7.13
N GLU A 39 -10.14 -13.76 6.62
CA GLU A 39 -9.72 -14.35 5.35
C GLU A 39 -9.66 -13.32 4.23
N MET A 40 -8.63 -13.42 3.40
CA MET A 40 -8.42 -12.56 2.24
C MET A 40 -8.53 -13.35 0.94
N SER A 41 -8.92 -12.67 -0.16
CA SER A 41 -8.80 -13.27 -1.48
C SER A 41 -7.31 -13.47 -1.86
N LEU A 42 -7.04 -14.41 -2.75
CA LEU A 42 -5.69 -14.62 -3.28
C LEU A 42 -5.11 -13.32 -3.88
N ALA A 43 -5.90 -12.58 -4.65
CA ALA A 43 -5.49 -11.29 -5.20
C ALA A 43 -5.13 -10.28 -4.10
N SER A 44 -5.92 -10.17 -3.04
CA SER A 44 -5.64 -9.27 -1.92
C SER A 44 -4.37 -9.67 -1.18
N LYS A 45 -4.14 -10.97 -0.96
CA LYS A 45 -2.89 -11.47 -0.34
C LYS A 45 -1.65 -11.15 -1.16
N LEU A 46 -1.72 -11.35 -2.48
CA LEU A 46 -0.61 -11.02 -3.38
C LEU A 46 -0.36 -9.51 -3.44
N THR A 47 -1.42 -8.71 -3.41
CA THR A 47 -1.32 -7.24 -3.35
C THR A 47 -0.68 -6.78 -2.04
N ALA A 48 -1.10 -7.34 -0.90
CA ALA A 48 -0.48 -7.06 0.40
C ALA A 48 1.01 -7.48 0.42
N ARG A 49 1.34 -8.68 -0.10
CA ARG A 49 2.72 -9.13 -0.22
C ARG A 49 3.57 -8.23 -1.13
N PHE A 50 2.98 -7.73 -2.22
CA PHE A 50 3.64 -6.76 -3.09
C PHE A 50 3.90 -5.45 -2.34
N MET A 51 2.91 -4.92 -1.62
CA MET A 51 3.04 -3.71 -0.81
C MET A 51 4.16 -3.83 0.21
N GLU A 52 4.23 -4.92 0.97
CA GLU A 52 5.31 -5.18 1.93
C GLU A 52 6.70 -5.17 1.26
N THR A 53 6.84 -5.91 0.15
CA THR A 53 8.10 -5.96 -0.61
C THR A 53 8.47 -4.58 -1.16
N TRP A 54 7.48 -3.81 -1.62
CA TRP A 54 7.68 -2.47 -2.16
C TRP A 54 8.12 -1.50 -1.06
N ALA A 55 7.43 -1.50 0.08
CA ALA A 55 7.67 -0.59 1.20
C ALA A 55 9.02 -0.86 1.87
N HIS A 56 9.31 -2.11 2.22
CA HIS A 56 10.62 -2.47 2.79
C HIS A 56 11.76 -2.32 1.79
N GLY A 57 11.49 -2.54 0.50
CA GLY A 57 12.44 -2.19 -0.55
C GLY A 57 12.75 -0.69 -0.58
N TYR A 58 11.75 0.18 -0.30
CA TYR A 58 11.98 1.62 -0.18
C TYR A 58 12.92 1.93 0.99
N ASP A 59 12.70 1.30 2.16
CA ASP A 59 13.56 1.46 3.34
C ASP A 59 15.02 1.13 3.03
N VAL A 60 15.29 0.07 2.24
CA VAL A 60 16.65 -0.32 1.82
C VAL A 60 17.26 0.72 0.87
N PHE A 61 16.50 1.22 -0.11
CA PHE A 61 16.99 2.27 -1.02
C PHE A 61 17.34 3.54 -0.26
N ASP A 62 16.49 3.95 0.69
CA ASP A 62 16.68 5.12 1.52
C ASP A 62 17.95 5.00 2.39
N ALA A 63 18.09 3.86 3.08
CA ALA A 63 19.29 3.58 3.89
C ALA A 63 20.61 3.58 3.09
N LEU A 64 20.54 3.28 1.79
CA LEU A 64 21.70 3.32 0.89
C LEU A 64 21.89 4.67 0.19
N GLY A 65 21.04 5.66 0.46
CA GLY A 65 21.06 6.96 -0.22
C GLY A 65 20.77 6.86 -1.72
N LYS A 66 19.98 5.85 -2.15
CA LYS A 66 19.66 5.60 -3.55
C LYS A 66 18.19 5.88 -3.84
N SER A 67 17.93 6.49 -4.98
CA SER A 67 16.55 6.70 -5.45
C SER A 67 15.92 5.39 -5.89
N LYS A 68 14.74 5.09 -5.36
CA LYS A 68 13.92 3.97 -5.82
C LYS A 68 13.25 4.31 -7.15
N PRO A 69 13.23 3.40 -8.13
CA PRO A 69 12.52 3.63 -9.39
C PRO A 69 11.02 3.90 -9.16
N ARG A 70 10.52 5.00 -9.72
CA ARG A 70 9.10 5.33 -9.72
C ARG A 70 8.43 4.62 -10.89
N THR A 71 7.56 3.67 -10.59
CA THR A 71 6.84 2.89 -11.61
C THR A 71 5.36 2.80 -11.29
N ASP A 72 4.53 2.59 -12.29
CA ASP A 72 3.08 2.47 -12.16
C ASP A 72 2.61 1.25 -11.34
N ARG A 73 3.52 0.38 -10.97
CA ARG A 73 3.24 -0.72 -10.01
C ARG A 73 2.75 -0.21 -8.65
N VAL A 74 3.03 1.04 -8.29
CA VAL A 74 2.49 1.67 -7.07
C VAL A 74 0.97 1.74 -7.07
N ARG A 75 0.30 1.58 -8.22
CA ARG A 75 -1.17 1.49 -8.30
C ARG A 75 -1.74 0.46 -7.33
N HIS A 76 -1.06 -0.67 -7.18
CA HIS A 76 -1.46 -1.72 -6.23
C HIS A 76 -1.36 -1.27 -4.77
N VAL A 77 -0.34 -0.48 -4.44
CA VAL A 77 -0.17 0.07 -3.08
C VAL A 77 -1.22 1.13 -2.79
N VAL A 78 -1.46 2.05 -3.74
CA VAL A 78 -2.50 3.09 -3.67
C VAL A 78 -3.88 2.45 -3.49
N PHE A 79 -4.20 1.44 -4.31
CA PHE A 79 -5.46 0.71 -4.20
C PHE A 79 -5.61 0.05 -2.83
N LEU A 80 -4.56 -0.63 -2.34
CA LEU A 80 -4.60 -1.27 -1.02
C LEU A 80 -4.77 -0.23 0.10
N GLY A 81 -4.12 0.92 0.00
CA GLY A 81 -4.27 2.02 0.96
C GLY A 81 -5.71 2.50 1.07
N LEU A 82 -6.39 2.69 -0.07
CA LEU A 82 -7.80 3.05 -0.09
C LEU A 82 -8.69 1.94 0.50
N GLN A 83 -8.43 0.67 0.16
CA GLN A 83 -9.19 -0.46 0.71
C GLN A 83 -8.95 -0.67 2.21
N ALA A 84 -7.81 -0.26 2.72
CA ALA A 84 -7.45 -0.34 4.13
C ALA A 84 -7.96 0.84 4.98
N LEU A 85 -8.65 1.82 4.38
CA LEU A 85 -9.21 2.98 5.10
C LEU A 85 -10.00 2.57 6.36
N PRO A 86 -10.94 1.59 6.32
CA PRO A 86 -11.64 1.17 7.52
C PRO A 86 -10.71 0.63 8.61
N ASN A 87 -9.65 -0.09 8.22
CA ASN A 87 -8.66 -0.61 9.17
C ASN A 87 -7.83 0.51 9.81
N ALA A 88 -7.52 1.58 9.07
CA ALA A 88 -6.80 2.72 9.61
C ALA A 88 -7.61 3.42 10.73
N TYR A 89 -8.92 3.62 10.52
CA TYR A 89 -9.81 4.15 11.57
C TYR A 89 -9.90 3.22 12.79
N THR A 90 -10.07 1.92 12.54
CA THR A 90 -10.10 0.91 13.62
C THR A 90 -8.81 0.88 14.43
N ALA A 91 -7.65 0.95 13.77
CA ALA A 91 -6.33 0.96 14.43
C ALA A 91 -6.15 2.17 15.35
N GLN A 92 -6.77 3.29 15.01
CA GLN A 92 -6.77 4.52 15.79
C GLN A 92 -7.90 4.59 16.84
N GLY A 93 -8.76 3.55 16.92
CA GLY A 93 -9.94 3.57 17.80
C GLY A 93 -10.96 4.64 17.42
N ARG A 94 -11.01 5.03 16.14
CA ARG A 94 -11.94 6.04 15.60
C ARG A 94 -13.13 5.38 14.93
N GLU A 95 -14.25 6.09 14.93
CA GLU A 95 -15.44 5.69 14.18
C GLU A 95 -15.20 5.88 12.67
N LEU A 96 -15.62 4.87 11.89
CA LEU A 96 -15.53 4.94 10.42
C LEU A 96 -16.59 5.93 9.89
N PRO A 97 -16.21 6.95 9.12
CA PRO A 97 -17.16 7.86 8.52
C PRO A 97 -18.07 7.17 7.48
N ASP A 98 -19.32 7.61 7.39
CA ASP A 98 -20.29 7.12 6.40
C ASP A 98 -19.96 7.55 4.96
N ARG A 99 -19.07 8.53 4.79
CA ARG A 99 -18.70 9.08 3.48
C ARG A 99 -17.43 8.42 2.96
N PRO A 100 -17.44 7.91 1.72
CA PRO A 100 -16.26 7.32 1.10
C PRO A 100 -15.30 8.39 0.60
N VAL A 101 -14.03 8.00 0.49
CA VAL A 101 -12.98 8.82 -0.14
C VAL A 101 -12.78 8.38 -1.59
N ARG A 102 -12.61 9.36 -2.48
CA ARG A 102 -12.20 9.18 -3.87
C ARG A 102 -10.74 9.61 -4.05
N LEU A 103 -10.02 8.91 -4.89
CA LEU A 103 -8.69 9.27 -5.35
C LEU A 103 -8.73 9.76 -6.80
N GLU A 104 -8.02 10.86 -7.07
CA GLU A 104 -7.74 11.40 -8.40
C GLU A 104 -6.24 11.73 -8.46
N VAL A 105 -5.40 10.70 -8.63
CA VAL A 105 -3.95 10.81 -8.46
C VAL A 105 -3.20 10.56 -9.76
N THR A 106 -2.13 11.32 -9.98
CA THR A 106 -1.29 11.20 -11.16
C THR A 106 -0.25 10.10 -10.95
N SER A 107 -0.21 9.15 -11.86
CA SER A 107 0.74 8.04 -11.86
C SER A 107 2.17 8.50 -12.16
N PRO A 108 3.20 7.69 -11.87
CA PRO A 108 4.57 7.96 -12.29
C PRO A 108 4.75 8.15 -13.80
N SER A 109 3.92 7.53 -14.64
CA SER A 109 3.93 7.72 -16.10
C SER A 109 3.12 8.94 -16.58
N GLY A 110 2.44 9.66 -15.66
CA GLY A 110 1.62 10.83 -15.99
C GLY A 110 0.14 10.54 -16.28
N GLU A 111 -0.31 9.29 -16.11
CA GLU A 111 -1.71 8.91 -16.27
C GLU A 111 -2.53 9.32 -15.03
N LEU A 112 -3.73 9.85 -15.21
CA LEU A 112 -4.65 10.14 -14.11
C LEU A 112 -5.43 8.90 -13.73
N TRP A 113 -5.19 8.41 -12.50
CA TRP A 113 -5.95 7.32 -11.91
C TRP A 113 -7.10 7.83 -11.05
N ARG A 114 -8.27 7.26 -11.27
CA ARG A 114 -9.46 7.50 -10.45
C ARG A 114 -9.87 6.21 -9.76
N MET A 115 -10.02 6.26 -8.42
CA MET A 115 -10.42 5.12 -7.60
C MET A 115 -11.44 5.58 -6.55
N GLY A 116 -12.39 4.71 -6.20
CA GLY A 116 -13.49 5.06 -5.32
C GLY A 116 -14.70 5.63 -6.06
N PRO A 117 -15.81 5.89 -5.35
CA PRO A 117 -17.06 6.37 -5.93
C PRO A 117 -16.94 7.80 -6.48
N SER A 118 -17.75 8.12 -7.47
CA SER A 118 -17.72 9.42 -8.16
C SER A 118 -18.54 10.51 -7.48
N ASP A 119 -19.40 10.13 -6.57
CA ASP A 119 -20.45 10.95 -5.94
C ASP A 119 -20.09 11.40 -4.50
N THR A 120 -18.80 11.48 -4.20
CA THR A 120 -18.32 11.97 -2.90
C THR A 120 -17.63 13.33 -3.03
N GLY A 121 -17.77 14.15 -1.98
CA GLY A 121 -17.02 15.40 -1.82
C GLY A 121 -15.65 15.22 -1.15
N ASP A 122 -15.34 14.03 -0.66
CA ASP A 122 -14.07 13.70 0.00
C ASP A 122 -13.09 13.11 -1.04
N VAL A 123 -12.16 13.94 -1.52
CA VAL A 123 -11.27 13.61 -2.64
C VAL A 123 -9.81 13.87 -2.27
N VAL A 124 -8.91 12.96 -2.61
CA VAL A 124 -7.46 13.18 -2.56
C VAL A 124 -6.91 13.28 -3.97
N ARG A 125 -6.22 14.40 -4.27
CA ARG A 125 -5.53 14.66 -5.53
C ARG A 125 -4.02 14.72 -5.32
N GLY A 126 -3.23 14.57 -6.38
CA GLY A 126 -1.78 14.73 -6.37
C GLY A 126 -1.02 13.51 -6.86
N SER A 127 0.16 13.27 -6.30
CA SER A 127 1.07 12.20 -6.69
C SER A 127 0.63 10.83 -6.19
N ALA A 128 0.40 9.86 -7.07
CA ALA A 128 0.14 8.48 -6.71
C ALA A 128 1.33 7.83 -5.97
N PHE A 129 2.57 8.24 -6.32
CA PHE A 129 3.76 7.72 -5.66
C PHE A 129 3.86 8.22 -4.21
N ASP A 130 3.57 9.50 -3.97
CA ASP A 130 3.60 10.07 -2.63
C ASP A 130 2.46 9.50 -1.78
N LEU A 131 1.28 9.32 -2.35
CA LEU A 131 0.19 8.63 -1.66
C LEU A 131 0.59 7.20 -1.25
N ALA A 132 1.28 6.45 -2.12
CA ALA A 132 1.79 5.13 -1.76
C ALA A 132 2.79 5.17 -0.59
N LEU A 133 3.63 6.21 -0.51
CA LEU A 133 4.54 6.42 0.62
C LEU A 133 3.77 6.82 1.90
N VAL A 134 2.76 7.67 1.80
CA VAL A 134 1.93 8.07 2.94
C VAL A 134 1.18 6.87 3.52
N VAL A 135 0.47 6.08 2.70
CA VAL A 135 -0.30 4.92 3.21
C VAL A 135 0.58 3.79 3.74
N THR A 136 1.85 3.77 3.39
CA THR A 136 2.85 2.86 3.97
C THR A 136 3.72 3.52 5.05
N GLN A 137 3.42 4.77 5.42
CA GLN A 137 4.09 5.55 6.47
C GLN A 137 5.59 5.79 6.22
N ARG A 138 5.97 6.02 4.95
CA ARG A 138 7.34 6.38 4.49
C ARG A 138 7.46 7.85 4.09
N LEU A 139 6.37 8.60 4.17
CA LEU A 139 6.34 10.04 3.92
C LEU A 139 5.28 10.68 4.83
N ASN A 140 5.63 11.80 5.45
CA ASN A 140 4.66 12.57 6.22
C ASN A 140 3.63 13.20 5.24
N PRO A 141 2.32 13.15 5.53
CA PRO A 141 1.32 13.78 4.68
C PRO A 141 1.57 15.26 4.37
N GLY A 142 2.18 15.99 5.32
CA GLY A 142 2.52 17.41 5.16
C GLY A 142 3.65 17.68 4.15
N ASP A 143 4.48 16.67 3.86
CA ASP A 143 5.59 16.76 2.92
C ASP A 143 5.24 16.14 1.55
N ALA A 144 4.04 15.56 1.41
CA ALA A 144 3.59 14.88 0.21
C ALA A 144 2.94 15.86 -0.77
N ASP A 145 3.14 15.63 -2.06
CA ASP A 145 2.36 16.31 -3.11
C ASP A 145 0.94 15.73 -3.18
N LEU A 146 0.15 16.02 -2.13
CA LEU A 146 -1.23 15.58 -1.98
C LEU A 146 -2.11 16.76 -1.57
N GLN A 147 -3.28 16.82 -2.17
CA GLN A 147 -4.28 17.86 -1.95
C GLN A 147 -5.60 17.19 -1.53
N PRO A 148 -5.84 16.99 -0.23
CA PRO A 148 -7.13 16.50 0.24
C PRO A 148 -8.18 17.59 0.12
N GLN A 149 -9.39 17.20 -0.22
CA GLN A 149 -10.60 18.03 -0.18
C GLN A 149 -11.67 17.26 0.58
N GLY A 150 -12.27 17.91 1.58
CA GLY A 150 -13.28 17.32 2.47
C GLY A 150 -12.69 16.70 3.73
N GLY A 151 -13.44 16.80 4.82
CA GLY A 151 -12.95 16.46 6.16
C GLY A 151 -12.55 15.01 6.35
N VAL A 152 -13.21 14.06 5.65
CA VAL A 152 -12.84 12.64 5.71
C VAL A 152 -11.53 12.38 4.98
N ALA A 153 -11.32 13.03 3.82
CA ALA A 153 -10.08 12.90 3.06
C ALA A 153 -8.88 13.48 3.84
N GLU A 154 -9.07 14.65 4.49
CA GLU A 154 -8.06 15.28 5.33
C GLU A 154 -7.70 14.42 6.54
N GLU A 155 -8.72 13.93 7.27
CA GLU A 155 -8.51 13.06 8.43
C GLU A 155 -7.85 11.74 8.04
N TRP A 156 -8.32 11.10 6.96
CA TRP A 156 -7.77 9.83 6.53
C TRP A 156 -6.27 9.93 6.20
N LEU A 157 -5.81 10.97 5.52
CA LEU A 157 -4.39 11.12 5.21
C LEU A 157 -3.52 11.15 6.47
N GLN A 158 -4.01 11.71 7.58
CA GLN A 158 -3.26 11.78 8.84
C GLN A 158 -3.12 10.41 9.54
N ILE A 159 -4.02 9.47 9.25
CA ILE A 159 -4.08 8.15 9.88
C ILE A 159 -3.87 7.00 8.89
N ALA A 160 -3.59 7.30 7.62
CA ALA A 160 -3.53 6.31 6.55
C ALA A 160 -2.54 5.19 6.86
N GLN A 161 -3.00 3.94 6.75
CA GLN A 161 -2.23 2.75 7.04
C GLN A 161 -2.70 1.59 6.17
N ALA A 162 -1.83 1.13 5.26
CA ALA A 162 -2.13 0.03 4.34
C ALA A 162 -1.75 -1.36 4.87
N PHE A 163 -1.13 -1.45 6.05
CA PHE A 163 -0.63 -2.68 6.65
C PHE A 163 -1.36 -3.00 7.97
N ALA A 164 -1.30 -4.27 8.40
CA ALA A 164 -1.81 -4.71 9.70
C ALA A 164 -0.80 -4.40 10.80
N GLY A 165 -1.29 -4.06 12.00
CA GLY A 165 -0.45 -3.77 13.16
C GLY A 165 -0.88 -2.49 13.88
N PRO A 166 -0.19 -2.11 14.96
CA PRO A 166 -0.45 -0.86 15.65
C PRO A 166 -0.14 0.33 14.73
N PRO A 167 -0.80 1.48 14.95
CA PRO A 167 -0.49 2.67 14.19
C PRO A 167 0.96 3.09 14.45
N GLY A 168 1.67 3.42 13.37
CA GLY A 168 3.00 4.00 13.46
C GLY A 168 2.93 5.52 13.70
N ALA A 169 4.10 6.12 13.96
CA ALA A 169 4.23 7.57 14.09
C ALA A 169 4.37 8.28 12.72
N GLY A 170 4.53 7.51 11.65
CA GLY A 170 4.94 8.04 10.34
C GLY A 170 6.40 8.53 10.34
N ARG A 171 6.85 9.05 9.20
CA ARG A 171 8.15 9.77 9.08
C ARG A 171 7.90 11.26 8.96
#